data_85016e4bcb23eb66f4d93c6774ee77e8
#
_entry.id   85016e4bcb23eb66f4d93c6774ee77e8
#
_cell.length_a   1.000
_cell.length_b   1.000
_cell.length_c   1.000
_cell.angle_alpha   90.00
_cell.angle_beta   90.00
_cell.angle_gamma   90.00
#
_symmetry.space_group_name_H-M   'P 1'
#
loop_
_entity.id
_entity.type
_entity.pdbx_description
1 polymer ?
#
loop_
_entity_poly.entity_id
_entity_poly.type
_entity_poly.pdbx_seq_one_letter_code
_entity_poly.pdbx_strand_id
1 'polypeptide(L)'
;MKSIGSIIKGKPTMTERTVYSMLMICGISHFLNDMIQSIIPSIYPIIKDKFDFSFAQIGIITLVFQMTSSILQPFTGYYADKHPRPYALSIGMCFTLTGLLLLAFAENYLIILLAVSVVGFGSSIFHPTASRVAQMASGGKKSLAQAIFQVGGNGGSAMGPLLAAIIILPFGQHAIAYFAIAALIAAIIMIRLGTWFKARLVYAVKHPQKNTGLNTDISKRAKYGALTILILLVFSKYFYTSCITSYFTFFLIHKFGVSVQTSQICLFVFLTAFAIGTLAGGMFGDRFGRKYVIWFSILGAAPFALAMPFANFTWTIVCAFLSGLVIASAFSSIVVYATDLMPDKVGLIAGIFFGLMFGLGGLGSAFFGWLADKTSIEFIFQASAFLPLLGIIAGFLPNTQKKGGH
;
A
#
# COMPACT_ATOMS: atom_id res chain seq x y z
N MET A 1 -0.50 26.27 55.82
CA MET A 1 -1.32 26.95 54.84
C MET A 1 -1.16 26.26 53.51
N LYS A 2 -2.19 25.57 53.04
CA LYS A 2 -2.24 24.75 51.82
C LYS A 2 -2.39 25.67 50.62
N SER A 3 -1.43 25.59 49.67
CA SER A 3 -1.58 26.20 48.35
C SER A 3 -2.33 25.23 47.43
N ILE A 4 -3.55 25.59 47.09
CA ILE A 4 -4.39 24.90 46.12
C ILE A 4 -3.92 25.33 44.72
N GLY A 5 -3.07 24.53 44.11
CA GLY A 5 -2.81 24.61 42.66
C GLY A 5 -3.98 24.00 41.91
N SER A 6 -4.94 24.80 41.51
CA SER A 6 -6.08 24.39 40.67
C SER A 6 -5.57 23.90 39.33
N ILE A 7 -5.80 22.62 39.08
CA ILE A 7 -5.61 21.96 37.79
C ILE A 7 -6.63 22.59 36.82
N ILE A 8 -6.23 23.60 36.11
CA ILE A 8 -6.95 24.05 34.90
C ILE A 8 -6.61 23.04 33.82
N LYS A 9 -7.40 22.00 33.71
CA LYS A 9 -7.47 21.21 32.48
C LYS A 9 -8.03 22.12 31.39
N GLY A 10 -7.13 22.83 30.69
CA GLY A 10 -7.52 23.64 29.54
C GLY A 10 -8.27 22.75 28.57
N LYS A 11 -9.38 23.23 28.00
CA LYS A 11 -10.06 22.56 26.90
C LYS A 11 -9.02 22.32 25.82
N PRO A 12 -8.90 21.06 25.27
CA PRO A 12 -7.91 20.76 24.26
C PRO A 12 -8.04 21.73 23.09
N THR A 13 -6.92 22.31 22.66
CA THR A 13 -6.88 23.23 21.52
C THR A 13 -7.33 22.52 20.25
N MET A 14 -7.74 23.27 19.22
CA MET A 14 -8.21 22.66 17.95
C MET A 14 -7.18 21.71 17.32
N THR A 15 -5.89 21.79 17.69
CA THR A 15 -4.81 20.90 17.28
C THR A 15 -4.74 19.60 18.09
N GLU A 16 -5.30 19.56 19.29
CA GLU A 16 -5.23 18.43 20.22
C GLU A 16 -6.41 17.44 20.07
N ARG A 17 -7.44 17.81 19.30
CA ARG A 17 -8.59 16.93 19.04
C ARG A 17 -8.45 16.19 17.72
N THR A 18 -8.66 14.87 17.78
CA THR A 18 -8.79 14.04 16.58
C THR A 18 -10.02 14.46 15.78
N VAL A 19 -9.85 14.79 14.51
CA VAL A 19 -10.95 15.14 13.61
C VAL A 19 -11.37 13.91 12.81
N TYR A 20 -12.16 13.05 13.45
CA TYR A 20 -12.56 11.75 12.87
C TYR A 20 -13.23 11.89 11.49
N SER A 21 -14.05 12.92 11.27
CA SER A 21 -14.68 13.15 9.97
C SER A 21 -13.65 13.34 8.85
N MET A 22 -12.55 14.04 9.10
CA MET A 22 -11.48 14.22 8.13
C MET A 22 -10.64 12.95 7.95
N LEU A 23 -10.43 12.18 9.02
CA LEU A 23 -9.78 10.86 8.92
C LEU A 23 -10.61 9.90 8.09
N MET A 24 -11.93 9.87 8.28
CA MET A 24 -12.82 9.04 7.47
C MET A 24 -12.82 9.49 6.00
N ILE A 25 -12.86 10.80 5.73
CA ILE A 25 -12.72 11.32 4.36
C ILE A 25 -11.38 10.93 3.75
N CYS A 26 -10.27 11.00 4.50
CA CYS A 26 -8.97 10.51 4.04
C CYS A 26 -9.00 9.01 3.73
N GLY A 27 -9.59 8.19 4.59
CA GLY A 27 -9.75 6.75 4.39
C GLY A 27 -10.59 6.42 3.17
N ILE A 28 -11.74 7.10 2.99
CA ILE A 28 -12.61 6.95 1.82
C ILE A 28 -11.90 7.41 0.54
N SER A 29 -11.17 8.51 0.59
CA SER A 29 -10.38 8.99 -0.55
C SER A 29 -9.31 7.98 -0.94
N HIS A 30 -8.64 7.34 0.03
CA HIS A 30 -7.66 6.29 -0.20
C HIS A 30 -8.33 5.03 -0.77
N PHE A 31 -9.47 4.64 -0.20
CA PHE A 31 -10.27 3.52 -0.73
C PHE A 31 -10.62 3.72 -2.21
N LEU A 32 -11.15 4.88 -2.59
CA LEU A 32 -11.51 5.17 -3.98
C LEU A 32 -10.29 5.21 -4.89
N ASN A 33 -9.19 5.83 -4.44
CA ASN A 33 -7.95 5.90 -5.21
C ASN A 33 -7.38 4.50 -5.50
N ASP A 34 -7.25 3.66 -4.49
CA ASP A 34 -6.64 2.33 -4.63
C ASP A 34 -7.59 1.33 -5.27
N MET A 35 -8.90 1.46 -5.07
CA MET A 35 -9.91 0.70 -5.80
C MET A 35 -9.76 0.89 -7.32
N ILE A 36 -9.62 2.13 -7.76
CA ILE A 36 -9.44 2.48 -9.17
C ILE A 36 -8.11 1.92 -9.69
N GLN A 37 -7.03 2.06 -8.94
CA GLN A 37 -5.71 1.59 -9.35
C GLN A 37 -5.62 0.07 -9.42
N SER A 38 -6.31 -0.65 -8.53
CA SER A 38 -6.33 -2.11 -8.50
C SER A 38 -7.08 -2.76 -9.66
N ILE A 39 -7.84 -1.98 -10.45
CA ILE A 39 -8.40 -2.42 -11.72
C ILE A 39 -7.28 -2.77 -12.71
N ILE A 40 -6.16 -2.04 -12.72
CA ILE A 40 -5.05 -2.25 -13.67
C ILE A 40 -4.57 -3.71 -13.66
N PRO A 41 -4.10 -4.29 -12.55
CA PRO A 41 -3.71 -5.69 -12.53
C PRO A 41 -4.89 -6.65 -12.73
N SER A 42 -6.10 -6.24 -12.37
CA SER A 42 -7.28 -7.10 -12.48
C SER A 42 -7.72 -7.34 -13.93
N ILE A 43 -7.38 -6.45 -14.85
CA ILE A 43 -7.72 -6.60 -16.28
C ILE A 43 -6.63 -7.31 -17.09
N TYR A 44 -5.50 -7.72 -16.49
CA TYR A 44 -4.38 -8.35 -17.20
C TYR A 44 -4.79 -9.56 -18.05
N PRO A 45 -5.63 -10.50 -17.59
CA PRO A 45 -6.07 -11.60 -18.43
C PRO A 45 -6.80 -11.10 -19.69
N ILE A 46 -7.67 -10.08 -19.55
CA ILE A 46 -8.48 -9.54 -20.65
C ILE A 46 -7.59 -8.88 -21.70
N ILE A 47 -6.66 -8.00 -21.28
CA ILE A 47 -5.78 -7.29 -22.22
C ILE A 47 -4.70 -8.22 -22.80
N LYS A 48 -4.23 -9.22 -22.02
CA LYS A 48 -3.29 -10.22 -22.53
C LYS A 48 -3.90 -10.98 -23.70
N ASP A 49 -5.11 -11.48 -23.55
CA ASP A 49 -5.79 -12.25 -24.59
C ASP A 49 -6.19 -11.38 -25.79
N LYS A 50 -6.67 -10.14 -25.53
CA LYS A 50 -7.09 -9.22 -26.60
C LYS A 50 -5.93 -8.78 -27.51
N PHE A 51 -4.74 -8.55 -26.95
CA PHE A 51 -3.60 -7.98 -27.66
C PHE A 51 -2.45 -8.97 -27.86
N ASP A 52 -2.63 -10.23 -27.46
CA ASP A 52 -1.61 -11.30 -27.50
C ASP A 52 -0.30 -10.91 -26.82
N PHE A 53 -0.41 -10.33 -25.60
CA PHE A 53 0.77 -9.90 -24.84
C PHE A 53 1.48 -11.07 -24.17
N SER A 54 2.81 -11.01 -24.14
CA SER A 54 3.62 -11.89 -23.31
C SER A 54 3.47 -11.56 -21.80
N PHE A 55 3.86 -12.47 -20.92
CA PHE A 55 3.89 -12.20 -19.48
C PHE A 55 4.91 -11.10 -19.13
N ALA A 56 6.02 -11.00 -19.87
CA ALA A 56 6.98 -9.90 -19.73
C ALA A 56 6.33 -8.54 -20.01
N GLN A 57 5.50 -8.44 -21.07
CA GLN A 57 4.77 -7.20 -21.38
C GLN A 57 3.77 -6.83 -20.27
N ILE A 58 3.06 -7.80 -19.70
CA ILE A 58 2.20 -7.59 -18.52
C ILE A 58 3.02 -7.10 -17.32
N GLY A 59 4.18 -7.73 -17.07
CA GLY A 59 5.10 -7.30 -16.02
C GLY A 59 5.61 -5.86 -16.20
N ILE A 60 5.91 -5.47 -17.44
CA ILE A 60 6.33 -4.10 -17.79
C ILE A 60 5.19 -3.10 -17.56
N ILE A 61 3.93 -3.44 -17.85
CA ILE A 61 2.77 -2.57 -17.52
C ILE A 61 2.76 -2.27 -16.02
N THR A 62 2.88 -3.29 -15.17
CA THR A 62 2.97 -3.11 -13.71
C THR A 62 4.19 -2.30 -13.32
N LEU A 63 5.36 -2.58 -13.91
CA LEU A 63 6.60 -1.86 -13.63
C LEU A 63 6.45 -0.38 -13.92
N VAL A 64 5.95 -0.02 -15.10
CA VAL A 64 5.76 1.38 -15.51
C VAL A 64 4.78 2.10 -14.58
N PHE A 65 3.66 1.47 -14.26
CA PHE A 65 2.68 2.00 -13.30
C PHE A 65 3.33 2.25 -11.93
N GLN A 66 3.99 1.26 -11.38
CA GLN A 66 4.56 1.34 -10.04
C GLN A 66 5.81 2.23 -9.98
N MET A 67 6.64 2.27 -11.02
CA MET A 67 7.78 3.17 -11.07
C MET A 67 7.36 4.63 -11.16
N THR A 68 6.37 4.96 -11.99
CA THR A 68 5.83 6.33 -12.06
C THR A 68 5.18 6.75 -10.74
N SER A 69 4.48 5.85 -10.10
CA SER A 69 3.93 6.09 -8.75
C SER A 69 5.04 6.24 -7.70
N SER A 70 6.02 5.35 -7.68
CA SER A 70 7.05 5.23 -6.63
C SER A 70 8.13 6.30 -6.70
N ILE A 71 8.80 6.43 -7.87
CA ILE A 71 9.96 7.31 -8.04
C ILE A 71 9.57 8.77 -7.83
N LEU A 72 8.37 9.14 -8.24
CA LEU A 72 7.90 10.52 -8.12
C LEU A 72 7.43 10.89 -6.70
N GLN A 73 7.08 9.90 -5.84
CA GLN A 73 6.60 10.19 -4.47
C GLN A 73 7.59 10.98 -3.59
N PRO A 74 8.88 10.67 -3.51
CA PRO A 74 9.83 11.47 -2.75
C PRO A 74 9.91 12.91 -3.27
N PHE A 75 9.85 13.11 -4.59
CA PHE A 75 9.90 14.45 -5.19
C PHE A 75 8.63 15.24 -4.95
N THR A 76 7.46 14.62 -5.14
CA THR A 76 6.16 15.24 -4.87
C THR A 76 5.97 15.51 -3.38
N GLY A 77 6.40 14.60 -2.50
CA GLY A 77 6.40 14.78 -1.05
C GLY A 77 7.30 15.92 -0.60
N TYR A 78 8.55 15.97 -1.08
CA TYR A 78 9.49 17.06 -0.79
C TYR A 78 8.96 18.42 -1.28
N TYR A 79 8.39 18.45 -2.49
CA TYR A 79 7.78 19.66 -3.03
C TYR A 79 6.57 20.10 -2.20
N ALA A 80 5.71 19.16 -1.82
CA ALA A 80 4.54 19.42 -0.99
C ALA A 80 4.90 19.90 0.43
N ASP A 81 6.05 19.48 0.98
CA ASP A 81 6.54 19.95 2.28
C ASP A 81 6.96 21.41 2.22
N LYS A 82 7.61 21.83 1.12
CA LYS A 82 8.04 23.24 0.94
C LYS A 82 6.94 24.14 0.40
N HIS A 83 6.09 23.63 -0.48
CA HIS A 83 5.04 24.35 -1.18
C HIS A 83 3.70 23.61 -1.05
N PRO A 84 3.09 23.58 0.15
CA PRO A 84 1.85 22.83 0.35
C PRO A 84 0.74 23.35 -0.56
N ARG A 85 0.25 22.46 -1.41
CA ARG A 85 -0.84 22.73 -2.35
C ARG A 85 -2.12 22.06 -1.84
N PRO A 86 -3.08 22.83 -1.30
CA PRO A 86 -4.29 22.28 -0.66
C PRO A 86 -5.10 21.35 -1.57
N TYR A 87 -5.13 21.62 -2.88
CA TYR A 87 -5.90 20.86 -3.86
C TYR A 87 -5.08 19.85 -4.67
N ALA A 88 -3.84 19.55 -4.23
CA ALA A 88 -2.98 18.59 -4.92
C ALA A 88 -3.62 17.21 -5.05
N LEU A 89 -4.40 16.76 -4.04
CA LEU A 89 -5.13 15.48 -4.08
C LEU A 89 -6.15 15.44 -5.23
N SER A 90 -6.94 16.48 -5.40
CA SER A 90 -7.92 16.57 -6.48
C SER A 90 -7.25 16.59 -7.85
N ILE A 91 -6.13 17.31 -7.99
CA ILE A 91 -5.32 17.34 -9.22
C ILE A 91 -4.77 15.94 -9.52
N GLY A 92 -4.20 15.26 -8.53
CA GLY A 92 -3.74 13.87 -8.68
C GLY A 92 -4.85 12.94 -9.16
N MET A 93 -6.07 13.09 -8.60
CA MET A 93 -7.21 12.29 -9.04
C MET A 93 -7.68 12.61 -10.47
N CYS A 94 -7.51 13.85 -10.93
CA CYS A 94 -7.76 14.18 -12.36
C CYS A 94 -6.77 13.48 -13.29
N PHE A 95 -5.49 13.32 -12.92
CA PHE A 95 -4.56 12.49 -13.67
C PHE A 95 -4.99 11.03 -13.69
N THR A 96 -5.42 10.48 -12.55
CA THR A 96 -5.95 9.10 -12.46
C THR A 96 -7.17 8.93 -13.37
N LEU A 97 -8.12 9.87 -13.37
CA LEU A 97 -9.28 9.88 -14.26
C LEU A 97 -8.87 9.87 -15.73
N THR A 98 -7.95 10.75 -16.11
CA THR A 98 -7.42 10.82 -17.49
C THR A 98 -6.79 9.50 -17.91
N GLY A 99 -5.94 8.92 -17.03
CA GLY A 99 -5.30 7.64 -17.30
C GLY A 99 -6.30 6.49 -17.44
N LEU A 100 -7.38 6.46 -16.65
CA LEU A 100 -8.45 5.46 -16.80
C LEU A 100 -9.17 5.57 -18.15
N LEU A 101 -9.48 6.79 -18.58
CA LEU A 101 -10.12 6.99 -19.90
C LEU A 101 -9.18 6.56 -21.01
N LEU A 102 -7.89 6.90 -20.93
CA LEU A 102 -6.90 6.41 -21.89
C LEU A 102 -6.82 4.87 -21.89
N LEU A 103 -6.87 4.23 -20.72
CA LEU A 103 -6.84 2.77 -20.61
C LEU A 103 -8.09 2.10 -21.19
N ALA A 104 -9.26 2.72 -20.95
CA ALA A 104 -10.54 2.21 -21.45
C ALA A 104 -10.59 2.16 -23.00
N PHE A 105 -9.94 3.12 -23.67
CA PHE A 105 -9.91 3.25 -25.11
C PHE A 105 -8.56 2.94 -25.74
N ALA A 106 -7.66 2.28 -24.99
CA ALA A 106 -6.36 1.88 -25.49
C ALA A 106 -6.47 0.80 -26.58
N GLU A 107 -5.85 1.02 -27.72
CA GLU A 107 -5.83 0.11 -28.86
C GLU A 107 -4.49 -0.57 -29.08
N ASN A 108 -3.47 -0.16 -28.36
CA ASN A 108 -2.12 -0.74 -28.48
C ASN A 108 -1.34 -0.62 -27.16
N TYR A 109 -0.20 -1.33 -27.14
CA TYR A 109 0.66 -1.45 -25.96
C TYR A 109 1.19 -0.09 -25.45
N LEU A 110 1.60 0.80 -26.36
CA LEU A 110 2.17 2.11 -25.99
C LEU A 110 1.11 3.00 -25.32
N ILE A 111 -0.13 2.97 -25.81
CA ILE A 111 -1.24 3.73 -25.18
C ILE A 111 -1.53 3.16 -23.80
N ILE A 112 -1.47 1.83 -23.60
CA ILE A 112 -1.62 1.20 -22.29
C ILE A 112 -0.50 1.68 -21.34
N LEU A 113 0.76 1.68 -21.79
CA LEU A 113 1.87 2.17 -20.99
C LEU A 113 1.73 3.65 -20.61
N LEU A 114 1.29 4.48 -21.57
CA LEU A 114 1.00 5.89 -21.29
C LEU A 114 -0.13 6.04 -20.28
N ALA A 115 -1.23 5.30 -20.44
CA ALA A 115 -2.38 5.32 -19.55
C ALA A 115 -1.99 5.00 -18.11
N VAL A 116 -1.26 3.90 -17.90
CA VAL A 116 -0.83 3.49 -16.56
C VAL A 116 0.23 4.44 -15.98
N SER A 117 1.06 5.07 -16.81
CA SER A 117 2.00 6.11 -16.37
C SER A 117 1.27 7.33 -15.83
N VAL A 118 0.21 7.77 -16.51
CA VAL A 118 -0.62 8.92 -16.08
C VAL A 118 -1.35 8.59 -14.78
N VAL A 119 -1.88 7.37 -14.61
CA VAL A 119 -2.45 6.91 -13.33
C VAL A 119 -1.40 6.91 -12.23
N GLY A 120 -0.20 6.37 -12.51
CA GLY A 120 0.92 6.35 -11.55
C GLY A 120 1.35 7.74 -11.12
N PHE A 121 1.39 8.72 -12.04
CA PHE A 121 1.67 10.11 -11.71
C PHE A 121 0.62 10.69 -10.74
N GLY A 122 -0.67 10.45 -10.99
CA GLY A 122 -1.75 10.83 -10.08
C GLY A 122 -1.56 10.24 -8.67
N SER A 123 -1.22 8.96 -8.61
CA SER A 123 -0.93 8.22 -7.37
C SER A 123 0.26 8.83 -6.60
N SER A 124 1.32 9.23 -7.31
CA SER A 124 2.52 9.80 -6.68
C SER A 124 2.26 11.10 -5.92
N ILE A 125 1.26 11.87 -6.35
CA ILE A 125 0.81 13.09 -5.66
C ILE A 125 -0.07 12.73 -4.46
N PHE A 126 -0.90 11.68 -4.61
CA PHE A 126 -1.93 11.32 -3.63
C PHE A 126 -1.33 10.86 -2.30
N HIS A 127 -0.52 9.79 -2.29
CA HIS A 127 -0.12 9.11 -1.06
C HIS A 127 0.62 10.01 -0.05
N PRO A 128 1.68 10.77 -0.41
CA PRO A 128 2.38 11.62 0.55
C PRO A 128 1.49 12.77 1.08
N THR A 129 0.66 13.35 0.20
CA THR A 129 -0.21 14.46 0.59
C THR A 129 -1.34 13.99 1.49
N ALA A 130 -2.01 12.87 1.17
CA ALA A 130 -3.13 12.34 1.97
C ALA A 130 -2.66 11.82 3.33
N SER A 131 -1.51 11.15 3.40
CA SER A 131 -0.89 10.72 4.67
C SER A 131 -0.58 11.92 5.58
N ARG A 132 -0.06 13.03 5.02
CA ARG A 132 0.16 14.27 5.76
C ARG A 132 -1.14 14.86 6.31
N VAL A 133 -2.20 14.89 5.49
CA VAL A 133 -3.51 15.39 5.92
C VAL A 133 -4.09 14.52 7.04
N ALA A 134 -3.97 13.20 6.94
CA ALA A 134 -4.38 12.27 8.00
C ALA A 134 -3.61 12.52 9.31
N GLN A 135 -2.30 12.73 9.25
CA GLN A 135 -1.50 13.08 10.42
C GLN A 135 -1.93 14.42 11.05
N MET A 136 -2.26 15.43 10.26
CA MET A 136 -2.76 16.71 10.76
C MET A 136 -4.15 16.60 11.40
N ALA A 137 -4.96 15.63 10.97
CA ALA A 137 -6.28 15.35 11.55
C ALA A 137 -6.20 14.43 12.79
N SER A 138 -5.02 13.90 13.14
CA SER A 138 -4.85 12.85 14.15
C SER A 138 -5.09 13.28 15.59
N GLY A 139 -4.94 14.60 15.90
CA GLY A 139 -5.02 15.07 17.28
C GLY A 139 -4.06 14.35 18.24
N GLY A 140 -2.86 14.01 17.78
CA GLY A 140 -1.86 13.26 18.53
C GLY A 140 -1.94 11.73 18.36
N LYS A 141 -3.05 11.18 17.87
CA LYS A 141 -3.24 9.73 17.63
C LYS A 141 -2.74 9.33 16.23
N LYS A 142 -1.43 9.54 15.96
CA LYS A 142 -0.84 9.35 14.62
C LYS A 142 -0.96 7.92 14.10
N SER A 143 -0.79 6.91 14.95
CA SER A 143 -0.92 5.50 14.58
C SER A 143 -2.34 5.15 14.16
N LEU A 144 -3.35 5.62 14.90
CA LEU A 144 -4.75 5.42 14.53
C LEU A 144 -5.10 6.11 13.20
N ALA A 145 -4.62 7.34 13.00
CA ALA A 145 -4.86 8.08 11.77
C ALA A 145 -4.26 7.35 10.55
N GLN A 146 -3.03 6.85 10.69
CA GLN A 146 -2.37 6.06 9.65
C GLN A 146 -3.06 4.71 9.44
N ALA A 147 -3.57 4.06 10.49
CA ALA A 147 -4.32 2.81 10.36
C ALA A 147 -5.62 3.01 9.58
N ILE A 148 -6.42 4.03 9.91
CA ILE A 148 -7.65 4.37 9.18
C ILE A 148 -7.33 4.64 7.70
N PHE A 149 -6.27 5.39 7.42
CA PHE A 149 -5.81 5.66 6.07
C PHE A 149 -5.45 4.38 5.32
N GLN A 150 -4.61 3.51 5.89
CA GLN A 150 -4.16 2.27 5.26
C GLN A 150 -5.29 1.24 5.05
N VAL A 151 -6.24 1.17 5.97
CA VAL A 151 -7.44 0.32 5.81
C VAL A 151 -8.25 0.74 4.59
N GLY A 152 -8.39 2.06 4.38
CA GLY A 152 -9.02 2.59 3.17
C GLY A 152 -8.32 2.05 1.92
N GLY A 153 -7.01 2.24 1.79
CA GLY A 153 -6.25 1.79 0.63
C GLY A 153 -6.32 0.28 0.39
N ASN A 154 -6.05 -0.53 1.43
CA ASN A 154 -6.08 -1.98 1.30
C ASN A 154 -7.49 -2.51 0.98
N GLY A 155 -8.54 -1.92 1.58
CA GLY A 155 -9.92 -2.24 1.25
C GLY A 155 -10.28 -1.88 -0.19
N GLY A 156 -9.81 -0.71 -0.66
CA GLY A 156 -9.95 -0.29 -2.04
C GLY A 156 -9.27 -1.26 -3.00
N SER A 157 -8.01 -1.60 -2.73
CA SER A 157 -7.23 -2.55 -3.54
C SER A 157 -7.91 -3.92 -3.66
N ALA A 158 -8.58 -4.39 -2.61
CA ALA A 158 -9.33 -5.64 -2.66
C ALA A 158 -10.55 -5.58 -3.59
N MET A 159 -11.16 -4.41 -3.76
CA MET A 159 -12.36 -4.28 -4.59
C MET A 159 -12.09 -4.37 -6.11
N GLY A 160 -10.86 -4.06 -6.56
CA GLY A 160 -10.54 -4.06 -7.98
C GLY A 160 -10.85 -5.37 -8.71
N PRO A 161 -10.34 -6.52 -8.27
CA PRO A 161 -10.63 -7.82 -8.88
C PRO A 161 -12.12 -8.15 -8.88
N LEU A 162 -12.84 -7.82 -7.80
CA LEU A 162 -14.28 -8.05 -7.72
C LEU A 162 -15.03 -7.22 -8.75
N LEU A 163 -14.69 -5.94 -8.85
CA LEU A 163 -15.31 -5.03 -9.84
C LEU A 163 -14.93 -5.38 -11.26
N ALA A 164 -13.71 -5.86 -11.49
CA ALA A 164 -13.31 -6.39 -12.79
C ALA A 164 -14.16 -7.61 -13.18
N ALA A 165 -14.40 -8.54 -12.24
CA ALA A 165 -15.21 -9.73 -12.48
C ALA A 165 -16.69 -9.41 -12.78
N ILE A 166 -17.26 -8.41 -12.11
CA ILE A 166 -18.70 -8.10 -12.20
C ILE A 166 -18.99 -7.08 -13.33
N ILE A 167 -18.08 -6.14 -13.59
CA ILE A 167 -18.33 -5.02 -14.49
C ILE A 167 -17.48 -5.15 -15.76
N ILE A 168 -16.14 -5.31 -15.63
CA ILE A 168 -15.28 -5.20 -16.81
C ILE A 168 -15.35 -6.46 -17.65
N LEU A 169 -15.37 -7.64 -17.03
CA LEU A 169 -15.42 -8.91 -17.75
C LEU A 169 -16.69 -9.05 -18.62
N PRO A 170 -17.92 -8.74 -18.13
CA PRO A 170 -19.13 -8.81 -18.95
C PRO A 170 -19.23 -7.74 -20.04
N PHE A 171 -18.74 -6.51 -19.77
CA PHE A 171 -18.91 -5.37 -20.68
C PHE A 171 -17.64 -4.99 -21.45
N GLY A 172 -16.54 -5.73 -21.23
CA GLY A 172 -15.27 -5.55 -21.95
C GLY A 172 -14.44 -4.35 -21.45
N GLN A 173 -13.31 -4.10 -22.13
CA GLN A 173 -12.33 -3.08 -21.77
C GLN A 173 -12.93 -1.68 -21.63
N HIS A 174 -13.88 -1.29 -22.49
CA HIS A 174 -14.51 0.04 -22.45
C HIS A 174 -15.25 0.32 -21.13
N ALA A 175 -15.68 -0.73 -20.41
CA ALA A 175 -16.34 -0.58 -19.10
C ALA A 175 -15.41 0.02 -18.03
N ILE A 176 -14.09 0.06 -18.26
CA ILE A 176 -13.14 0.79 -17.41
C ILE A 176 -13.54 2.27 -17.32
N ALA A 177 -14.15 2.84 -18.38
CA ALA A 177 -14.62 4.22 -18.38
C ALA A 177 -15.68 4.51 -17.31
N TYR A 178 -16.44 3.51 -16.85
CA TYR A 178 -17.42 3.71 -15.75
C TYR A 178 -16.74 4.11 -14.44
N PHE A 179 -15.49 3.68 -14.22
CA PHE A 179 -14.72 4.05 -13.04
C PHE A 179 -14.20 5.49 -13.08
N ALA A 180 -14.28 6.17 -14.23
CA ALA A 180 -14.08 7.62 -14.32
C ALA A 180 -15.10 8.39 -13.47
N ILE A 181 -16.34 7.86 -13.32
CA ILE A 181 -17.36 8.44 -12.43
C ILE A 181 -16.88 8.35 -10.96
N ALA A 182 -16.33 7.22 -10.54
CA ALA A 182 -15.78 7.06 -9.20
C ALA A 182 -14.59 7.98 -8.97
N ALA A 183 -13.71 8.15 -9.98
CA ALA A 183 -12.60 9.10 -9.93
C ALA A 183 -13.07 10.56 -9.81
N LEU A 184 -14.14 10.93 -10.54
CA LEU A 184 -14.74 12.25 -10.44
C LEU A 184 -15.33 12.51 -9.04
N ILE A 185 -16.06 11.54 -8.48
CA ILE A 185 -16.60 11.62 -7.12
C ILE A 185 -15.46 11.76 -6.12
N ALA A 186 -14.39 10.97 -6.26
CA ALA A 186 -13.20 11.08 -5.41
C ALA A 186 -12.56 12.47 -5.51
N ALA A 187 -12.40 13.03 -6.71
CA ALA A 187 -11.86 14.37 -6.91
C ALA A 187 -12.70 15.44 -6.19
N ILE A 188 -14.03 15.34 -6.24
CA ILE A 188 -14.95 16.25 -5.54
C ILE A 188 -14.82 16.13 -4.01
N ILE A 189 -14.75 14.88 -3.49
CA ILE A 189 -14.53 14.63 -2.07
C ILE A 189 -13.19 15.24 -1.62
N MET A 190 -12.15 15.11 -2.43
CA MET A 190 -10.81 15.63 -2.15
C MET A 190 -10.74 17.16 -2.19
N ILE A 191 -11.65 17.86 -2.89
CA ILE A 191 -11.76 19.32 -2.81
C ILE A 191 -12.17 19.77 -1.39
N ARG A 192 -13.12 19.06 -0.76
CA ARG A 192 -13.50 19.35 0.64
C ARG A 192 -12.34 19.12 1.60
N LEU A 193 -11.58 18.04 1.39
CA LEU A 193 -10.38 17.77 2.18
C LEU A 193 -9.32 18.85 1.98
N GLY A 194 -9.12 19.32 0.74
CA GLY A 194 -8.22 20.42 0.40
C GLY A 194 -8.60 21.74 1.08
N THR A 195 -9.88 22.06 1.14
CA THR A 195 -10.39 23.26 1.82
C THR A 195 -10.07 23.21 3.32
N TRP A 196 -10.32 22.08 3.96
CA TRP A 196 -9.96 21.86 5.37
C TRP A 196 -8.45 21.93 5.58
N PHE A 197 -7.68 21.30 4.71
CA PHE A 197 -6.20 21.29 4.74
C PHE A 197 -5.64 22.72 4.66
N LYS A 198 -6.17 23.56 3.75
CA LYS A 198 -5.81 24.98 3.63
C LYS A 198 -5.98 25.72 4.96
N ALA A 199 -7.13 25.55 5.61
CA ALA A 199 -7.41 26.20 6.90
C ALA A 199 -6.43 25.72 7.99
N ARG A 200 -6.09 24.42 8.01
CA ARG A 200 -5.14 23.84 8.96
C ARG A 200 -3.69 24.30 8.74
N LEU A 201 -3.27 24.48 7.49
CA LEU A 201 -1.94 25.03 7.20
C LEU A 201 -1.77 26.44 7.77
N VAL A 202 -2.77 27.29 7.59
CA VAL A 202 -2.77 28.65 8.17
C VAL A 202 -2.71 28.61 9.71
N TYR A 203 -3.44 27.68 10.32
CA TYR A 203 -3.42 27.50 11.77
C TYR A 203 -2.05 27.01 12.28
N ALA A 204 -1.43 26.04 11.61
CA ALA A 204 -0.15 25.47 12.01
C ALA A 204 1.01 26.47 11.94
N VAL A 205 0.98 27.40 10.98
CA VAL A 205 1.96 28.50 10.90
C VAL A 205 1.86 29.42 12.12
N LYS A 206 0.65 29.68 12.62
CA LYS A 206 0.42 30.55 13.79
C LYS A 206 0.74 29.88 15.13
N HIS A 207 0.77 28.52 15.17
CA HIS A 207 0.95 27.75 16.39
C HIS A 207 1.97 26.60 16.16
N PRO A 208 3.28 26.90 16.09
CA PRO A 208 4.29 25.87 15.86
C PRO A 208 4.38 24.90 17.03
N GLN A 209 4.28 23.59 16.75
CA GLN A 209 4.45 22.56 17.78
C GLN A 209 5.93 22.13 17.87
N LYS A 210 6.45 21.95 19.10
CA LYS A 210 7.77 21.38 19.36
C LYS A 210 7.74 19.87 19.07
N ASN A 211 8.65 19.40 18.22
CA ASN A 211 8.87 17.96 17.99
C ASN A 211 9.51 17.33 19.25
N THR A 212 8.78 16.48 19.94
CA THR A 212 9.31 15.63 21.00
C THR A 212 9.74 14.28 20.42
N GLY A 213 10.97 14.16 19.97
CA GLY A 213 11.55 12.89 19.51
C GLY A 213 11.92 12.00 20.70
N LEU A 214 11.66 10.71 20.55
CA LEU A 214 12.17 9.69 21.50
C LEU A 214 13.65 9.42 21.21
N ASN A 215 14.53 9.71 22.16
CA ASN A 215 15.94 9.33 22.07
C ASN A 215 16.09 7.83 22.32
N THR A 216 16.65 7.12 21.34
CA THR A 216 17.03 5.70 21.50
C THR A 216 18.56 5.58 21.61
N ASP A 217 19.04 4.90 22.67
CA ASP A 217 20.48 4.64 22.93
C ASP A 217 21.09 3.55 22.02
N ILE A 218 20.57 3.39 20.82
CA ILE A 218 21.04 2.39 19.85
C ILE A 218 22.22 2.97 19.05
N SER A 219 23.33 2.24 18.98
CA SER A 219 24.52 2.66 18.23
C SER A 219 24.20 2.92 16.74
N LYS A 220 24.93 3.82 16.10
CA LYS A 220 24.74 4.13 14.66
C LYS A 220 24.84 2.86 13.80
N ARG A 221 25.80 1.97 14.09
CA ARG A 221 26.01 0.71 13.36
C ARG A 221 24.77 -0.21 13.48
N ALA A 222 24.19 -0.32 14.68
CA ALA A 222 22.99 -1.12 14.91
C ALA A 222 21.74 -0.52 14.21
N LYS A 223 21.63 0.83 14.17
CA LYS A 223 20.54 1.51 13.44
C LYS A 223 20.60 1.22 11.94
N TYR A 224 21.75 1.38 11.29
CA TYR A 224 21.90 1.09 9.87
C TYR A 224 21.76 -0.40 9.56
N GLY A 225 22.30 -1.29 10.40
CA GLY A 225 22.10 -2.73 10.28
C GLY A 225 20.61 -3.12 10.35
N ALA A 226 19.86 -2.55 11.29
CA ALA A 226 18.41 -2.76 11.38
C ALA A 226 17.68 -2.25 10.15
N LEU A 227 18.02 -1.06 9.62
CA LEU A 227 17.41 -0.53 8.38
C LEU A 227 17.69 -1.44 7.18
N THR A 228 18.91 -1.97 7.05
CA THR A 228 19.25 -2.95 5.99
C THR A 228 18.39 -4.21 6.11
N ILE A 229 18.25 -4.77 7.31
CA ILE A 229 17.37 -5.92 7.55
C ILE A 229 15.93 -5.59 7.12
N LEU A 230 15.41 -4.43 7.52
CA LEU A 230 14.04 -4.01 7.15
C LEU A 230 13.88 -3.86 5.62
N ILE A 231 14.87 -3.33 4.92
CA ILE A 231 14.86 -3.23 3.45
C ILE A 231 14.79 -4.63 2.81
N LEU A 232 15.59 -5.58 3.29
CA LEU A 232 15.56 -6.97 2.80
C LEU A 232 14.21 -7.66 3.10
N LEU A 233 13.60 -7.37 4.23
CA LEU A 233 12.27 -7.88 4.58
C LEU A 233 11.17 -7.26 3.70
N VAL A 234 11.28 -5.97 3.39
CA VAL A 234 10.39 -5.29 2.45
C VAL A 234 10.55 -5.88 1.04
N PHE A 235 11.79 -6.13 0.59
CA PHE A 235 12.07 -6.83 -0.66
C PHE A 235 11.36 -8.19 -0.70
N SER A 236 11.60 -9.04 0.29
CA SER A 236 10.97 -10.36 0.41
C SER A 236 9.44 -10.27 0.28
N LYS A 237 8.85 -9.41 1.09
CA LYS A 237 7.39 -9.22 1.13
C LYS A 237 6.82 -8.76 -0.21
N TYR A 238 7.38 -7.69 -0.79
CA TYR A 238 6.77 -7.07 -1.97
C TYR A 238 7.08 -7.80 -3.26
N PHE A 239 8.20 -8.51 -3.36
CA PHE A 239 8.42 -9.45 -4.46
C PHE A 239 7.43 -10.61 -4.42
N TYR A 240 7.24 -11.25 -3.27
CA TYR A 240 6.23 -12.31 -3.12
C TYR A 240 4.82 -11.78 -3.44
N THR A 241 4.44 -10.66 -2.84
CA THR A 241 3.11 -10.08 -3.04
C THR A 241 2.87 -9.71 -4.51
N SER A 242 3.88 -9.15 -5.21
CA SER A 242 3.75 -8.78 -6.62
C SER A 242 3.56 -9.98 -7.54
N CYS A 243 4.19 -11.11 -7.24
CA CYS A 243 3.95 -12.37 -7.95
C CYS A 243 2.46 -12.75 -7.86
N ILE A 244 1.87 -12.71 -6.65
CA ILE A 244 0.45 -13.03 -6.47
C ILE A 244 -0.43 -11.98 -7.15
N THR A 245 -0.25 -10.71 -6.85
CA THR A 245 -1.15 -9.66 -7.37
C THR A 245 -1.16 -9.54 -8.89
N SER A 246 -0.04 -9.87 -9.55
CA SER A 246 0.06 -9.77 -11.02
C SER A 246 -0.25 -11.08 -11.74
N TYR A 247 0.01 -12.23 -11.12
CA TYR A 247 -0.01 -13.51 -11.84
C TYR A 247 -0.92 -14.59 -11.24
N PHE A 248 -1.55 -14.36 -10.08
CA PHE A 248 -2.40 -15.38 -9.43
C PHE A 248 -3.59 -15.79 -10.29
N THR A 249 -4.21 -14.84 -10.99
CA THR A 249 -5.30 -15.14 -11.91
C THR A 249 -4.86 -16.08 -13.03
N PHE A 250 -3.69 -15.81 -13.63
CA PHE A 250 -3.11 -16.69 -14.65
C PHE A 250 -2.75 -18.07 -14.10
N PHE A 251 -2.17 -18.13 -12.90
CA PHE A 251 -1.84 -19.39 -12.24
C PHE A 251 -3.08 -20.26 -12.02
N LEU A 252 -4.19 -19.67 -11.54
CA LEU A 252 -5.43 -20.38 -11.31
C LEU A 252 -6.07 -20.88 -12.62
N ILE A 253 -6.09 -20.02 -13.66
CA ILE A 253 -6.60 -20.37 -14.97
C ILE A 253 -5.78 -21.53 -15.58
N HIS A 254 -4.46 -21.40 -15.56
CA HIS A 254 -3.56 -22.37 -16.19
C HIS A 254 -3.55 -23.71 -15.46
N LYS A 255 -3.43 -23.70 -14.13
CA LYS A 255 -3.30 -24.91 -13.32
C LYS A 255 -4.63 -25.66 -13.15
N PHE A 256 -5.76 -24.95 -13.00
CA PHE A 256 -7.04 -25.55 -12.62
C PHE A 256 -8.12 -25.39 -13.69
N GLY A 257 -7.86 -24.71 -14.80
CA GLY A 257 -8.84 -24.51 -15.88
C GLY A 257 -10.06 -23.66 -15.47
N VAL A 258 -9.94 -22.84 -14.41
CA VAL A 258 -11.06 -22.01 -13.94
C VAL A 258 -11.30 -20.81 -14.84
N SER A 259 -12.52 -20.27 -14.81
CA SER A 259 -12.85 -19.05 -15.57
C SER A 259 -12.08 -17.83 -15.04
N VAL A 260 -11.89 -16.83 -15.90
CA VAL A 260 -11.32 -15.53 -15.50
C VAL A 260 -12.11 -14.92 -14.34
N GLN A 261 -13.45 -15.02 -14.37
CA GLN A 261 -14.30 -14.51 -13.30
C GLN A 261 -13.99 -15.19 -11.95
N THR A 262 -13.88 -16.53 -11.93
CA THR A 262 -13.54 -17.29 -10.73
C THR A 262 -12.15 -16.90 -10.21
N SER A 263 -11.15 -16.75 -11.09
CA SER A 263 -9.81 -16.36 -10.71
C SER A 263 -9.76 -14.95 -10.10
N GLN A 264 -10.54 -14.01 -10.60
CA GLN A 264 -10.66 -12.66 -10.03
C GLN A 264 -11.30 -12.67 -8.62
N ILE A 265 -12.33 -13.50 -8.41
CA ILE A 265 -12.93 -13.67 -7.08
C ILE A 265 -11.90 -14.24 -6.10
N CYS A 266 -11.07 -15.20 -6.53
CA CYS A 266 -10.00 -15.74 -5.70
C CYS A 266 -8.93 -14.68 -5.36
N LEU A 267 -8.58 -13.80 -6.31
CA LEU A 267 -7.68 -12.68 -6.05
C LEU A 267 -8.30 -11.67 -5.07
N PHE A 268 -9.59 -11.39 -5.20
CA PHE A 268 -10.32 -10.58 -4.21
C PHE A 268 -10.25 -11.17 -2.80
N VAL A 269 -10.39 -12.49 -2.66
CA VAL A 269 -10.26 -13.20 -1.37
C VAL A 269 -8.86 -13.00 -0.76
N PHE A 270 -7.79 -13.12 -1.57
CA PHE A 270 -6.42 -12.86 -1.13
C PHE A 270 -6.23 -11.40 -0.67
N LEU A 271 -6.70 -10.43 -1.45
CA LEU A 271 -6.55 -9.01 -1.13
C LEU A 271 -7.42 -8.59 0.08
N THR A 272 -8.57 -9.22 0.27
CA THR A 272 -9.39 -9.02 1.47
C THR A 272 -8.67 -9.53 2.72
N ALA A 273 -8.05 -10.71 2.64
CA ALA A 273 -7.21 -11.24 3.72
C ALA A 273 -6.04 -10.30 4.02
N PHE A 274 -5.42 -9.73 2.98
CA PHE A 274 -4.34 -8.75 3.10
C PHE A 274 -4.80 -7.48 3.84
N ALA A 275 -5.99 -6.95 3.52
CA ALA A 275 -6.57 -5.80 4.22
C ALA A 275 -6.83 -6.10 5.72
N ILE A 276 -7.43 -7.25 6.02
CA ILE A 276 -7.68 -7.72 7.40
C ILE A 276 -6.35 -7.88 8.16
N GLY A 277 -5.34 -8.52 7.54
CA GLY A 277 -4.02 -8.73 8.12
C GLY A 277 -3.31 -7.42 8.47
N THR A 278 -3.45 -6.39 7.64
CA THR A 278 -2.88 -5.06 7.92
C THR A 278 -3.47 -4.43 9.17
N LEU A 279 -4.79 -4.56 9.40
CA LEU A 279 -5.45 -4.11 10.63
C LEU A 279 -4.94 -4.86 11.85
N ALA A 280 -4.93 -6.19 11.76
CA ALA A 280 -4.46 -7.06 12.84
C ALA A 280 -3.01 -6.73 13.21
N GLY A 281 -2.15 -6.53 12.22
CA GLY A 281 -0.73 -6.19 12.42
C GLY A 281 -0.51 -4.87 13.16
N GLY A 282 -1.33 -3.85 12.91
CA GLY A 282 -1.30 -2.59 13.65
C GLY A 282 -1.60 -2.78 15.14
N MET A 283 -2.68 -3.53 15.44
CA MET A 283 -3.09 -3.80 16.83
C MET A 283 -2.08 -4.69 17.57
N PHE A 284 -1.57 -5.73 16.91
CA PHE A 284 -0.60 -6.65 17.53
C PHE A 284 0.78 -6.02 17.69
N GLY A 285 1.19 -5.11 16.80
CA GLY A 285 2.46 -4.39 16.88
C GLY A 285 2.60 -3.54 18.14
N ASP A 286 1.52 -2.89 18.55
CA ASP A 286 1.49 -2.09 19.77
C ASP A 286 1.43 -2.97 21.04
N ARG A 287 0.81 -4.16 20.97
CA ARG A 287 0.62 -5.06 22.14
C ARG A 287 1.80 -6.01 22.38
N PHE A 288 2.31 -6.67 21.34
CA PHE A 288 3.33 -7.73 21.45
C PHE A 288 4.73 -7.27 21.06
N GLY A 289 4.86 -6.06 20.50
CA GLY A 289 6.12 -5.51 20.04
C GLY A 289 6.37 -5.70 18.55
N ARG A 290 6.83 -4.61 17.92
CA ARG A 290 6.96 -4.51 16.46
C ARG A 290 7.92 -5.54 15.88
N LYS A 291 9.04 -5.82 16.53
CA LYS A 291 10.00 -6.85 16.13
C LYS A 291 9.34 -8.22 15.95
N TYR A 292 8.55 -8.66 16.93
CA TYR A 292 7.90 -9.97 16.90
C TYR A 292 6.80 -10.04 15.83
N VAL A 293 6.05 -8.95 15.63
CA VAL A 293 5.05 -8.88 14.55
C VAL A 293 5.72 -8.94 13.18
N ILE A 294 6.83 -8.23 12.96
CA ILE A 294 7.59 -8.29 11.71
C ILE A 294 8.09 -9.71 11.45
N TRP A 295 8.69 -10.34 12.47
CA TRP A 295 9.23 -11.69 12.38
C TRP A 295 8.14 -12.73 12.04
N PHE A 296 7.07 -12.74 12.85
CA PHE A 296 5.94 -13.65 12.65
C PHE A 296 5.23 -13.42 11.31
N SER A 297 5.06 -12.16 10.91
CA SER A 297 4.36 -11.81 9.68
C SER A 297 5.05 -12.33 8.44
N ILE A 298 6.34 -12.17 8.32
CA ILE A 298 7.04 -12.57 7.10
C ILE A 298 7.34 -14.08 7.13
N LEU A 299 7.97 -14.58 8.21
CA LEU A 299 8.30 -16.00 8.33
C LEU A 299 7.06 -16.88 8.47
N GLY A 300 6.05 -16.43 9.21
CA GLY A 300 4.80 -17.17 9.38
C GLY A 300 3.96 -17.32 8.12
N ALA A 301 4.19 -16.51 7.08
CA ALA A 301 3.57 -16.70 5.78
C ALA A 301 4.22 -17.85 4.97
N ALA A 302 5.47 -18.24 5.29
CA ALA A 302 6.24 -19.21 4.52
C ALA A 302 5.57 -20.59 4.38
N PRO A 303 4.98 -21.23 5.43
CA PRO A 303 4.33 -22.52 5.27
C PRO A 303 3.20 -22.50 4.23
N PHE A 304 2.40 -21.45 4.25
CA PHE A 304 1.29 -21.29 3.32
C PHE A 304 1.77 -20.97 1.91
N ALA A 305 2.80 -20.12 1.78
CA ALA A 305 3.41 -19.79 0.50
C ALA A 305 4.02 -21.04 -0.16
N LEU A 306 4.75 -21.87 0.60
CA LEU A 306 5.39 -23.10 0.10
C LEU A 306 4.37 -24.18 -0.25
N ALA A 307 3.26 -24.31 0.49
CA ALA A 307 2.23 -25.30 0.21
C ALA A 307 1.37 -24.93 -1.02
N MET A 308 1.11 -23.64 -1.25
CA MET A 308 0.18 -23.15 -2.26
C MET A 308 0.42 -23.67 -3.68
N PRO A 309 1.66 -23.71 -4.24
CA PRO A 309 1.90 -24.17 -5.60
C PRO A 309 1.62 -25.66 -5.82
N PHE A 310 1.59 -26.47 -4.76
CA PHE A 310 1.41 -27.93 -4.81
C PHE A 310 0.02 -28.39 -4.39
N ALA A 311 -0.80 -27.48 -3.88
CA ALA A 311 -2.12 -27.76 -3.36
C ALA A 311 -3.15 -27.95 -4.49
N ASN A 312 -4.30 -28.58 -4.17
CA ASN A 312 -5.49 -28.56 -5.03
C ASN A 312 -6.16 -27.17 -4.99
N PHE A 313 -7.19 -26.95 -5.81
CA PHE A 313 -7.83 -25.65 -5.95
C PHE A 313 -8.26 -25.05 -4.60
N THR A 314 -9.03 -25.78 -3.80
CA THR A 314 -9.54 -25.30 -2.51
C THR A 314 -8.41 -24.92 -1.54
N TRP A 315 -7.41 -25.80 -1.39
CA TRP A 315 -6.28 -25.54 -0.51
C TRP A 315 -5.36 -24.44 -1.03
N THR A 316 -5.27 -24.26 -2.36
CA THR A 316 -4.57 -23.10 -2.95
C THR A 316 -5.20 -21.80 -2.49
N ILE A 317 -6.54 -21.68 -2.48
CA ILE A 317 -7.24 -20.47 -2.04
C ILE A 317 -7.07 -20.27 -0.51
N VAL A 318 -7.16 -21.34 0.27
CA VAL A 318 -6.92 -21.28 1.72
C VAL A 318 -5.49 -20.82 2.03
N CYS A 319 -4.50 -21.39 1.35
CA CYS A 319 -3.10 -20.98 1.50
C CYS A 319 -2.87 -19.53 1.06
N ALA A 320 -3.47 -19.11 -0.06
CA ALA A 320 -3.41 -17.72 -0.51
C ALA A 320 -4.01 -16.77 0.54
N PHE A 321 -5.21 -17.09 1.06
CA PHE A 321 -5.86 -16.31 2.11
C PHE A 321 -4.97 -16.18 3.35
N LEU A 322 -4.46 -17.29 3.88
CA LEU A 322 -3.63 -17.31 5.09
C LEU A 322 -2.28 -16.62 4.88
N SER A 323 -1.63 -16.83 3.73
CA SER A 323 -0.38 -16.12 3.40
C SER A 323 -0.59 -14.61 3.29
N GLY A 324 -1.67 -14.17 2.63
CA GLY A 324 -2.06 -12.78 2.52
C GLY A 324 -2.34 -12.14 3.88
N LEU A 325 -3.13 -12.80 4.71
CA LEU A 325 -3.48 -12.35 6.07
C LEU A 325 -2.23 -12.13 6.93
N VAL A 326 -1.33 -13.11 6.93
CA VAL A 326 -0.12 -13.09 7.78
C VAL A 326 0.89 -12.09 7.25
N ILE A 327 1.24 -12.12 5.96
CA ILE A 327 2.30 -11.26 5.41
C ILE A 327 1.93 -9.78 5.40
N ALA A 328 0.63 -9.47 5.35
CA ALA A 328 0.15 -8.08 5.35
C ALA A 328 0.46 -7.35 6.65
N SER A 329 0.47 -8.04 7.77
CA SER A 329 0.62 -7.45 9.11
C SER A 329 1.98 -6.80 9.37
N ALA A 330 3.02 -7.08 8.54
CA ALA A 330 4.37 -6.56 8.73
C ALA A 330 4.52 -5.07 8.44
N PHE A 331 3.87 -4.54 7.39
CA PHE A 331 4.28 -3.26 6.80
C PHE A 331 4.15 -2.07 7.75
N SER A 332 3.01 -1.92 8.42
CA SER A 332 2.82 -0.85 9.41
C SER A 332 3.87 -0.91 10.52
N SER A 333 4.16 -2.12 11.01
CA SER A 333 5.20 -2.34 12.02
C SER A 333 6.60 -2.03 11.50
N ILE A 334 6.92 -2.34 10.25
CA ILE A 334 8.20 -2.02 9.60
C ILE A 334 8.40 -0.50 9.52
N VAL A 335 7.42 0.23 9.00
CA VAL A 335 7.53 1.69 8.85
C VAL A 335 7.68 2.37 10.20
N VAL A 336 6.86 1.99 11.19
CA VAL A 336 6.94 2.58 12.53
C VAL A 336 8.27 2.21 13.21
N TYR A 337 8.74 0.97 13.10
CA TYR A 337 10.03 0.54 13.63
C TYR A 337 11.18 1.35 13.00
N ALA A 338 11.16 1.54 11.68
CA ALA A 338 12.18 2.29 10.97
C ALA A 338 12.18 3.78 11.35
N THR A 339 11.01 4.40 11.50
CA THR A 339 10.88 5.80 11.93
C THR A 339 11.29 6.01 13.38
N ASP A 340 11.07 5.04 14.26
CA ASP A 340 11.55 5.07 15.64
C ASP A 340 13.09 4.99 15.75
N LEU A 341 13.75 4.27 14.81
CA LEU A 341 15.21 4.24 14.74
C LEU A 341 15.81 5.61 14.37
N MET A 342 15.09 6.42 13.57
CA MET A 342 15.54 7.71 13.06
C MET A 342 14.49 8.81 13.24
N PRO A 343 14.20 9.21 14.47
CA PRO A 343 13.11 10.14 14.79
C PRO A 343 13.29 11.54 14.17
N ASP A 344 14.55 11.94 13.88
CA ASP A 344 14.84 13.22 13.23
C ASP A 344 14.58 13.22 11.72
N LYS A 345 14.32 12.04 11.11
CA LYS A 345 14.18 11.84 9.65
C LYS A 345 12.93 11.04 9.30
N VAL A 346 11.85 11.23 10.04
CA VAL A 346 10.59 10.45 9.91
C VAL A 346 10.04 10.50 8.48
N GLY A 347 9.96 11.69 7.87
CA GLY A 347 9.44 11.85 6.50
C GLY A 347 10.33 11.16 5.47
N LEU A 348 11.64 11.30 5.56
CA LEU A 348 12.60 10.63 4.67
C LEU A 348 12.48 9.10 4.77
N ILE A 349 12.46 8.58 6.00
CA ILE A 349 12.38 7.13 6.24
C ILE A 349 11.05 6.57 5.76
N ALA A 350 9.94 7.21 6.07
CA ALA A 350 8.63 6.81 5.55
C ALA A 350 8.61 6.84 4.02
N GLY A 351 9.11 7.91 3.40
CA GLY A 351 9.21 8.04 1.94
C GLY A 351 10.04 6.93 1.29
N ILE A 352 11.18 6.55 1.89
CA ILE A 352 12.00 5.44 1.42
C ILE A 352 11.21 4.12 1.47
N PHE A 353 10.55 3.81 2.59
CA PHE A 353 9.83 2.54 2.73
C PHE A 353 8.59 2.45 1.85
N PHE A 354 7.83 3.54 1.68
CA PHE A 354 6.72 3.60 0.73
C PHE A 354 7.21 3.52 -0.73
N GLY A 355 8.28 4.24 -1.06
CA GLY A 355 8.91 4.16 -2.37
C GLY A 355 9.40 2.74 -2.69
N LEU A 356 10.05 2.06 -1.74
CA LEU A 356 10.47 0.67 -1.88
C LEU A 356 9.27 -0.28 -2.06
N MET A 357 8.17 -0.05 -1.36
CA MET A 357 6.96 -0.85 -1.48
C MET A 357 6.47 -0.93 -2.93
N PHE A 358 6.25 0.21 -3.55
CA PHE A 358 5.77 0.28 -4.93
C PHE A 358 6.87 -0.10 -5.94
N GLY A 359 8.09 0.41 -5.75
CA GLY A 359 9.21 0.13 -6.64
C GLY A 359 9.56 -1.35 -6.72
N LEU A 360 9.67 -2.03 -5.58
CA LEU A 360 9.94 -3.47 -5.52
C LEU A 360 8.76 -4.29 -6.04
N GLY A 361 7.52 -3.84 -5.83
CA GLY A 361 6.34 -4.45 -6.42
C GLY A 361 6.40 -4.46 -7.94
N GLY A 362 6.74 -3.32 -8.56
CA GLY A 362 6.89 -3.21 -10.01
C GLY A 362 8.06 -4.03 -10.56
N LEU A 363 9.22 -3.95 -9.92
CA LEU A 363 10.39 -4.76 -10.30
C LEU A 363 10.11 -6.26 -10.17
N GLY A 364 9.43 -6.67 -9.09
CA GLY A 364 9.04 -8.07 -8.87
C GLY A 364 8.08 -8.56 -9.95
N SER A 365 7.10 -7.76 -10.33
CA SER A 365 6.17 -8.12 -11.40
C SER A 365 6.88 -8.28 -12.74
N ALA A 366 7.76 -7.35 -13.12
CA ALA A 366 8.53 -7.45 -14.36
C ALA A 366 9.46 -8.66 -14.36
N PHE A 367 10.15 -8.93 -13.25
CA PHE A 367 11.02 -10.08 -13.08
C PHE A 367 10.26 -11.41 -13.22
N PHE A 368 9.13 -11.55 -12.51
CA PHE A 368 8.35 -12.78 -12.59
C PHE A 368 7.65 -12.95 -13.94
N GLY A 369 7.30 -11.87 -14.64
CA GLY A 369 6.78 -11.94 -16.00
C GLY A 369 7.82 -12.48 -16.98
N TRP A 370 9.03 -11.91 -16.94
CA TRP A 370 10.15 -12.43 -17.74
C TRP A 370 10.48 -13.89 -17.40
N LEU A 371 10.47 -14.24 -16.12
CA LEU A 371 10.75 -15.61 -15.68
C LEU A 371 9.65 -16.58 -16.13
N ALA A 372 8.38 -16.16 -16.09
CA ALA A 372 7.25 -16.98 -16.54
C ALA A 372 7.32 -17.30 -18.04
N ASP A 373 7.71 -16.33 -18.87
CA ASP A 373 7.91 -16.55 -20.31
C ASP A 373 9.07 -17.50 -20.63
N LYS A 374 10.08 -17.57 -19.75
CA LYS A 374 11.24 -18.47 -19.91
C LYS A 374 11.02 -19.86 -19.31
N THR A 375 10.08 -20.01 -18.40
CA THR A 375 9.80 -21.24 -17.66
C THR A 375 8.32 -21.62 -17.73
N SER A 376 7.58 -21.30 -16.69
CA SER A 376 6.12 -21.43 -16.64
C SER A 376 5.52 -20.56 -15.54
N ILE A 377 4.20 -20.38 -15.60
CA ILE A 377 3.48 -19.66 -14.55
C ILE A 377 3.53 -20.41 -13.21
N GLU A 378 3.52 -21.73 -13.21
CA GLU A 378 3.65 -22.58 -12.01
C GLU A 378 5.02 -22.41 -11.36
N PHE A 379 6.09 -22.34 -12.17
CA PHE A 379 7.45 -22.20 -11.67
C PHE A 379 7.66 -20.91 -10.92
N ILE A 380 7.10 -19.78 -11.40
CA ILE A 380 7.24 -18.50 -10.67
C ILE A 380 6.57 -18.54 -9.30
N PHE A 381 5.45 -19.27 -9.14
CA PHE A 381 4.81 -19.47 -7.84
C PHE A 381 5.65 -20.35 -6.92
N GLN A 382 6.29 -21.41 -7.44
CA GLN A 382 7.22 -22.23 -6.68
C GLN A 382 8.45 -21.41 -6.24
N ALA A 383 9.06 -20.64 -7.15
CA ALA A 383 10.22 -19.81 -6.85
C ALA A 383 9.91 -18.69 -5.85
N SER A 384 8.80 -17.97 -6.03
CA SER A 384 8.40 -16.89 -5.13
C SER A 384 8.04 -17.38 -3.72
N ALA A 385 7.60 -18.63 -3.58
CA ALA A 385 7.22 -19.24 -2.31
C ALA A 385 8.36 -19.29 -1.28
N PHE A 386 9.62 -19.24 -1.73
CA PHE A 386 10.80 -19.21 -0.84
C PHE A 386 11.09 -17.82 -0.28
N LEU A 387 10.56 -16.74 -0.87
CA LEU A 387 10.84 -15.38 -0.43
C LEU A 387 10.46 -15.13 1.04
N PRO A 388 9.31 -15.57 1.57
CA PRO A 388 8.96 -15.38 2.97
C PRO A 388 9.92 -16.01 3.97
N LEU A 389 10.74 -16.99 3.57
CA LEU A 389 11.79 -17.57 4.43
C LEU A 389 12.84 -16.54 4.83
N LEU A 390 13.05 -15.48 4.04
CA LEU A 390 13.90 -14.36 4.43
C LEU A 390 13.43 -13.68 5.74
N GLY A 391 12.20 -13.94 6.16
CA GLY A 391 11.68 -13.49 7.46
C GLY A 391 12.54 -13.92 8.65
N ILE A 392 13.36 -14.98 8.51
CA ILE A 392 14.26 -15.44 9.57
C ILE A 392 15.24 -14.33 10.02
N ILE A 393 15.66 -13.45 9.11
CA ILE A 393 16.59 -12.35 9.43
C ILE A 393 15.98 -11.29 10.37
N ALA A 394 14.65 -11.22 10.51
CA ALA A 394 14.00 -10.33 11.45
C ALA A 394 14.37 -10.64 12.93
N GLY A 395 14.81 -11.88 13.20
CA GLY A 395 15.35 -12.28 14.51
C GLY A 395 16.54 -11.42 14.96
N PHE A 396 17.34 -10.90 14.01
CA PHE A 396 18.51 -10.06 14.29
C PHE A 396 18.18 -8.57 14.53
N LEU A 397 16.90 -8.15 14.39
CA LEU A 397 16.50 -6.78 14.69
C LEU A 397 16.72 -6.47 16.20
N PRO A 398 17.32 -5.31 16.55
CA PRO A 398 17.44 -4.89 17.94
C PRO A 398 16.05 -4.65 18.56
N ASN A 399 15.94 -4.83 19.86
CA ASN A 399 14.70 -4.53 20.58
C ASN A 399 14.61 -3.02 20.84
N THR A 400 13.67 -2.33 20.19
CA THR A 400 13.49 -0.87 20.32
C THR A 400 12.52 -0.49 21.44
N GLN A 401 11.77 -1.44 21.99
CA GLN A 401 10.89 -1.17 23.13
C GLN A 401 11.72 -1.09 24.41
N LYS A 402 11.60 0.03 25.15
CA LYS A 402 12.01 0.03 26.55
C LYS A 402 11.23 -1.07 27.27
N LYS A 403 11.92 -1.91 28.06
CA LYS A 403 11.26 -2.75 29.06
C LYS A 403 10.51 -1.78 29.99
N GLY A 404 9.27 -1.48 29.63
CA GLY A 404 8.36 -0.76 30.49
C GLY A 404 8.04 -1.69 31.65
N GLY A 405 8.33 -1.25 32.86
CA GLY A 405 7.83 -1.91 34.06
C GLY A 405 6.30 -2.02 33.97
N HIS A 406 5.84 -3.17 34.34
CA HIS A 406 4.44 -3.46 34.63
C HIS A 406 3.95 -2.59 35.79
#